data_188647952b72bdd822d584df114532c5
#
_entry.id   188647952b72bdd822d584df114532c5
#
_cell.length_a   1.000
_cell.length_b   1.000
_cell.length_c   1.000
_cell.angle_alpha   90.00
_cell.angle_beta   90.00
_cell.angle_gamma   90.00
#
_symmetry.space_group_name_H-M   'P 1'
#
loop_
_entity.id
_entity.type
_entity.pdbx_description
1 polymer ?
#
loop_
_entity_poly.entity_id
_entity_poly.type
_entity_poly.pdbx_seq_one_letter_code
_entity_poly.pdbx_strand_id
1 'polypeptide(L)'
;MTLPVFIAPEAVALQGCALGDSYTLDGDEGFHAATVRRMDVGQMLDVVDGDGLRVRGSVIERAKKSLTLRVEEIIHEASPSVRLILVQALSTGGRDEMAIEMATEVGVDAVIPWQANRSEVRWKGEKAAKGMKKWESTLRAAAKQSRRAFIPRLEDACTSQRLAQWIGEETAAGAWVIVCHESTRAPLSILLRELRAAVEKSLPATVEATVQSAPGTCLPPRISVIVGPEGGVDPDELSLFEAAGARVRLLGTTVLRASTAGPVALSLISDALGRW
;
A
#
# COMPACT_ATOMS: atom_id res chain seq x y z
N MET A 1 16.15 -17.15 7.36
CA MET A 1 16.00 -16.92 5.91
C MET A 1 14.50 -16.74 5.65
N THR A 2 14.07 -15.68 4.95
CA THR A 2 12.66 -15.43 4.68
C THR A 2 12.16 -16.36 3.56
N LEU A 3 10.97 -16.96 3.74
CA LEU A 3 10.39 -17.94 2.81
C LEU A 3 9.87 -17.26 1.52
N PRO A 4 9.82 -17.97 0.40
CA PRO A 4 9.13 -17.49 -0.79
C PRO A 4 7.63 -17.42 -0.53
N VAL A 5 6.97 -16.37 -1.07
CA VAL A 5 5.54 -16.14 -0.95
C VAL A 5 4.85 -16.35 -2.29
N PHE A 6 3.70 -17.01 -2.26
CA PHE A 6 2.77 -17.18 -3.38
C PHE A 6 1.39 -16.66 -2.98
N ILE A 7 0.62 -16.22 -3.95
CA ILE A 7 -0.73 -15.69 -3.68
C ILE A 7 -1.74 -16.77 -4.07
N ALA A 8 -2.61 -17.15 -3.14
CA ALA A 8 -3.64 -18.13 -3.41
C ALA A 8 -4.49 -17.74 -4.63
N PRO A 9 -4.74 -18.65 -5.58
CA PRO A 9 -5.65 -18.39 -6.70
C PRO A 9 -7.07 -18.10 -6.21
N GLU A 10 -7.51 -18.84 -5.18
CA GLU A 10 -8.80 -18.69 -4.51
C GLU A 10 -8.58 -18.51 -3.00
N ALA A 11 -8.85 -17.29 -2.50
CA ALA A 11 -8.71 -16.96 -1.08
C ALA A 11 -9.55 -17.86 -0.17
N VAL A 12 -10.77 -18.20 -0.59
CA VAL A 12 -11.71 -19.04 0.19
C VAL A 12 -11.13 -20.43 0.49
N ALA A 13 -10.43 -21.03 -0.48
CA ALA A 13 -9.80 -22.34 -0.27
C ALA A 13 -8.69 -22.28 0.78
N LEU A 14 -7.92 -21.19 0.82
CA LEU A 14 -6.88 -20.98 1.82
C LEU A 14 -7.45 -20.72 3.22
N GLN A 15 -8.55 -19.97 3.30
CA GLN A 15 -9.24 -19.63 4.54
C GLN A 15 -9.86 -20.86 5.23
N GLY A 16 -10.15 -21.92 4.48
CA GLY A 16 -10.70 -23.19 5.00
C GLY A 16 -9.65 -24.16 5.56
N CYS A 17 -8.34 -23.85 5.45
CA CYS A 17 -7.28 -24.75 5.90
C CYS A 17 -7.16 -24.80 7.43
N ALA A 18 -6.86 -25.99 7.95
CA ALA A 18 -6.46 -26.23 9.34
C ALA A 18 -5.01 -26.76 9.42
N LEU A 19 -4.43 -26.71 10.61
CA LEU A 19 -3.09 -27.27 10.84
C LEU A 19 -3.07 -28.78 10.51
N GLY A 20 -2.08 -29.21 9.73
CA GLY A 20 -1.93 -30.59 9.26
C GLY A 20 -2.67 -30.91 7.98
N ASP A 21 -3.53 -30.04 7.49
CA ASP A 21 -4.22 -30.20 6.20
C ASP A 21 -3.23 -30.17 5.03
N SER A 22 -3.71 -30.63 3.88
CA SER A 22 -3.01 -30.50 2.61
C SER A 22 -3.65 -29.38 1.79
N TYR A 23 -2.86 -28.41 1.34
CA TYR A 23 -3.28 -27.36 0.44
C TYR A 23 -2.57 -27.48 -0.91
N THR A 24 -3.33 -27.46 -2.01
CA THR A 24 -2.77 -27.52 -3.36
C THR A 24 -2.75 -26.11 -3.98
N LEU A 25 -1.55 -25.60 -4.22
CA LEU A 25 -1.30 -24.40 -4.99
C LEU A 25 -1.24 -24.76 -6.47
N ASP A 26 -2.19 -24.29 -7.26
CA ASP A 26 -2.35 -24.57 -8.68
C ASP A 26 -2.38 -23.28 -9.54
N GLY A 27 -2.88 -23.37 -10.77
CA GLY A 27 -2.94 -22.24 -11.69
C GLY A 27 -1.57 -21.65 -12.01
N ASP A 28 -1.54 -20.33 -12.25
CA ASP A 28 -0.32 -19.61 -12.59
C ASP A 28 0.69 -19.60 -11.42
N GLU A 29 0.21 -19.51 -10.18
CA GLU A 29 1.04 -19.52 -8.99
C GLU A 29 1.64 -20.92 -8.75
N GLY A 30 0.87 -21.98 -8.94
CA GLY A 30 1.37 -23.36 -8.88
C GLY A 30 2.40 -23.64 -9.98
N PHE A 31 2.14 -23.21 -11.21
CA PHE A 31 3.12 -23.31 -12.28
C PHE A 31 4.40 -22.53 -11.96
N HIS A 32 4.28 -21.29 -11.45
CA HIS A 32 5.42 -20.50 -11.07
C HIS A 32 6.24 -21.16 -9.96
N ALA A 33 5.59 -21.71 -8.93
CA ALA A 33 6.25 -22.40 -7.82
C ALA A 33 6.96 -23.68 -8.28
N ALA A 34 6.25 -24.54 -9.02
CA ALA A 34 6.74 -25.86 -9.42
C ALA A 34 7.75 -25.80 -10.55
N THR A 35 7.52 -24.97 -11.58
CA THR A 35 8.31 -24.99 -12.83
C THR A 35 9.33 -23.86 -12.89
N VAL A 36 8.96 -22.63 -12.52
CA VAL A 36 9.86 -21.47 -12.62
C VAL A 36 10.79 -21.42 -11.41
N ARG A 37 10.25 -21.48 -10.19
CA ARG A 37 11.03 -21.50 -8.96
C ARG A 37 11.63 -22.87 -8.64
N ARG A 38 11.10 -23.92 -9.25
CA ARG A 38 11.56 -25.31 -9.11
C ARG A 38 11.61 -25.77 -7.65
N MET A 39 10.59 -25.45 -6.90
CA MET A 39 10.49 -25.86 -5.51
C MET A 39 10.34 -27.37 -5.40
N ASP A 40 11.12 -27.98 -4.52
CA ASP A 40 11.16 -29.44 -4.30
C ASP A 40 10.46 -29.83 -3.01
N VAL A 41 10.11 -31.14 -2.91
CA VAL A 41 9.55 -31.74 -1.71
C VAL A 41 10.47 -31.47 -0.49
N GLY A 42 9.85 -31.11 0.63
CA GLY A 42 10.52 -30.73 1.89
C GLY A 42 10.88 -29.25 2.00
N GLN A 43 10.78 -28.46 0.94
CA GLN A 43 11.00 -27.02 1.03
C GLN A 43 9.79 -26.29 1.61
N MET A 44 10.07 -25.26 2.39
CA MET A 44 9.08 -24.39 3.03
C MET A 44 8.68 -23.24 2.13
N LEU A 45 7.39 -22.86 2.17
CA LEU A 45 6.85 -21.69 1.49
C LEU A 45 5.67 -21.10 2.27
N ASP A 46 5.35 -19.86 1.96
CA ASP A 46 4.14 -19.19 2.43
C ASP A 46 3.16 -19.01 1.27
N VAL A 47 1.88 -19.26 1.54
CA VAL A 47 0.77 -18.91 0.66
C VAL A 47 -0.09 -17.87 1.38
N VAL A 48 -0.44 -16.78 0.69
CA VAL A 48 -1.24 -15.68 1.25
C VAL A 48 -2.52 -15.48 0.45
N ASP A 49 -3.59 -15.00 1.12
CA ASP A 49 -4.85 -14.68 0.46
C ASP A 49 -4.89 -13.25 -0.13
N GLY A 50 -3.97 -12.40 0.28
CA GLY A 50 -3.93 -10.98 -0.09
C GLY A 50 -4.66 -10.04 0.87
N ASP A 51 -5.28 -10.56 1.92
CA ASP A 51 -6.03 -9.81 2.93
C ASP A 51 -5.61 -10.15 4.38
N GLY A 52 -4.38 -10.64 4.55
CA GLY A 52 -3.74 -10.83 5.85
C GLY A 52 -3.62 -12.27 6.33
N LEU A 53 -4.23 -13.24 5.67
CA LEU A 53 -4.01 -14.64 5.97
C LEU A 53 -2.73 -15.14 5.30
N ARG A 54 -1.88 -15.79 6.09
CA ARG A 54 -0.68 -16.49 5.64
C ARG A 54 -0.70 -17.93 6.13
N VAL A 55 -0.64 -18.86 5.20
CA VAL A 55 -0.47 -20.27 5.46
C VAL A 55 0.96 -20.66 5.11
N ARG A 56 1.69 -21.16 6.08
CA ARG A 56 3.04 -21.68 5.91
C ARG A 56 3.02 -23.20 5.91
N GLY A 57 3.80 -23.79 5.02
CA GLY A 57 3.89 -25.24 4.97
C GLY A 57 5.08 -25.75 4.18
N SER A 58 5.34 -27.05 4.32
CA SER A 58 6.33 -27.78 3.55
C SER A 58 5.74 -28.47 2.34
N VAL A 59 6.43 -28.47 1.22
CA VAL A 59 6.02 -29.17 0.00
C VAL A 59 6.03 -30.68 0.26
N ILE A 60 4.90 -31.34 0.09
CA ILE A 60 4.76 -32.81 0.20
C ILE A 60 4.63 -33.49 -1.15
N GLU A 61 4.16 -32.77 -2.18
CA GLU A 61 4.01 -33.28 -3.53
C GLU A 61 4.29 -32.18 -4.56
N ARG A 62 4.95 -32.54 -5.66
CA ARG A 62 5.22 -31.64 -6.78
C ARG A 62 4.72 -32.25 -8.08
N ALA A 63 3.88 -31.52 -8.79
CA ALA A 63 3.49 -31.82 -10.17
C ALA A 63 4.04 -30.73 -11.11
N LYS A 64 3.84 -30.87 -12.42
CA LYS A 64 4.35 -29.91 -13.42
C LYS A 64 3.76 -28.50 -13.25
N LYS A 65 2.51 -28.38 -12.79
CA LYS A 65 1.78 -27.11 -12.70
C LYS A 65 1.18 -26.84 -11.31
N SER A 66 1.54 -27.65 -10.31
CA SER A 66 1.03 -27.46 -8.96
C SER A 66 2.02 -27.97 -7.91
N LEU A 67 1.87 -27.47 -6.71
CA LEU A 67 2.52 -27.97 -5.50
C LEU A 67 1.45 -28.26 -4.45
N THR A 68 1.58 -29.39 -3.76
CA THR A 68 0.79 -29.65 -2.55
C THR A 68 1.69 -29.46 -1.35
N LEU A 69 1.24 -28.66 -0.40
CA LEU A 69 1.94 -28.41 0.85
C LEU A 69 1.14 -28.97 2.03
N ARG A 70 1.84 -29.41 3.07
CA ARG A 70 1.27 -29.66 4.39
C ARG A 70 1.26 -28.37 5.17
N VAL A 71 0.10 -27.99 5.71
CA VAL A 71 -0.07 -26.78 6.52
C VAL A 71 0.59 -26.97 7.89
N GLU A 72 1.59 -26.17 8.20
CA GLU A 72 2.35 -26.23 9.46
C GLU A 72 2.07 -25.03 10.36
N GLU A 73 1.72 -23.88 9.79
CA GLU A 73 1.42 -22.67 10.55
C GLU A 73 0.37 -21.83 9.82
N ILE A 74 -0.56 -21.24 10.57
CA ILE A 74 -1.58 -20.31 10.07
C ILE A 74 -1.41 -19.01 10.83
N ILE A 75 -1.14 -17.93 10.10
CA ILE A 75 -0.84 -16.61 10.65
C ILE A 75 -1.89 -15.63 10.14
N HIS A 76 -2.58 -14.94 11.04
CA HIS A 76 -3.44 -13.81 10.73
C HIS A 76 -2.69 -12.53 11.05
N GLU A 77 -2.16 -11.87 10.02
CA GLU A 77 -1.50 -10.58 10.17
C GLU A 77 -2.55 -9.50 10.45
N ALA A 78 -2.34 -8.71 11.50
CA ALA A 78 -3.25 -7.63 11.84
C ALA A 78 -3.17 -6.49 10.82
N SER A 79 -4.33 -5.94 10.45
CA SER A 79 -4.37 -4.71 9.66
C SER A 79 -3.69 -3.56 10.42
N PRO A 80 -2.92 -2.69 9.75
CA PRO A 80 -2.29 -1.55 10.39
C PRO A 80 -3.32 -0.61 11.05
N SER A 81 -3.00 -0.09 12.24
CA SER A 81 -3.86 0.87 12.98
C SER A 81 -4.04 2.19 12.23
N VAL A 82 -3.03 2.62 11.48
CA VAL A 82 -3.06 3.79 10.59
C VAL A 82 -2.89 3.31 9.17
N ARG A 83 -3.84 3.54 8.27
CA ARG A 83 -3.72 3.16 6.86
C ARG A 83 -2.96 4.21 6.07
N LEU A 84 -2.05 3.77 5.20
CA LEU A 84 -1.29 4.62 4.28
C LEU A 84 -1.86 4.52 2.87
N ILE A 85 -2.17 5.67 2.27
CA ILE A 85 -2.76 5.76 0.93
C ILE A 85 -1.86 6.60 0.03
N LEU A 86 -1.58 6.12 -1.18
CA LEU A 86 -0.93 6.92 -2.21
C LEU A 86 -1.94 7.34 -3.28
N VAL A 87 -2.15 8.62 -3.43
CA VAL A 87 -2.83 9.20 -4.60
C VAL A 87 -1.76 9.56 -5.61
N GLN A 88 -1.66 8.78 -6.69
CA GLN A 88 -0.64 8.94 -7.71
C GLN A 88 -1.23 9.48 -8.99
N ALA A 89 -0.73 10.63 -9.45
CA ALA A 89 -1.10 11.15 -10.76
C ALA A 89 -0.60 10.22 -11.87
N LEU A 90 -1.43 10.06 -12.91
CA LEU A 90 -1.05 9.31 -14.10
C LEU A 90 0.13 10.00 -14.78
N SER A 91 1.18 9.24 -15.07
CA SER A 91 2.47 9.72 -15.58
C SER A 91 2.91 8.93 -16.80
N THR A 92 3.83 9.51 -17.58
CA THR A 92 4.37 8.86 -18.78
C THR A 92 5.52 7.90 -18.44
N GLY A 93 5.82 6.99 -19.36
CA GLY A 93 7.00 6.13 -19.29
C GLY A 93 7.03 5.17 -18.10
N GLY A 94 5.86 4.78 -17.57
CA GLY A 94 5.76 3.81 -16.47
C GLY A 94 6.18 4.35 -15.11
N ARG A 95 6.27 5.67 -14.94
CA ARG A 95 6.68 6.27 -13.66
C ARG A 95 5.63 6.13 -12.58
N ASP A 96 4.36 6.12 -12.94
CA ASP A 96 3.25 5.84 -12.04
C ASP A 96 3.25 4.37 -11.61
N GLU A 97 3.47 3.42 -12.53
CA GLU A 97 3.62 2.01 -12.16
C GLU A 97 4.84 1.79 -11.24
N MET A 98 5.98 2.42 -11.54
CA MET A 98 7.16 2.39 -10.67
C MET A 98 6.86 2.98 -9.28
N ALA A 99 6.08 4.07 -9.20
CA ALA A 99 5.68 4.67 -7.93
C ALA A 99 4.88 3.70 -7.07
N ILE A 100 3.86 3.04 -7.64
CA ILE A 100 3.00 2.11 -6.89
C ILE A 100 3.71 0.80 -6.55
N GLU A 101 4.65 0.34 -7.39
CA GLU A 101 5.53 -0.79 -7.09
C GLU A 101 6.36 -0.50 -5.83
N MET A 102 7.16 0.57 -5.84
CA MET A 102 7.97 0.98 -4.68
C MET A 102 7.11 1.34 -3.46
N ALA A 103 5.94 1.98 -3.64
CA ALA A 103 5.02 2.26 -2.55
C ALA A 103 4.50 0.98 -1.89
N THR A 104 4.27 -0.07 -2.69
CA THR A 104 3.88 -1.40 -2.18
C THR A 104 5.00 -2.01 -1.34
N GLU A 105 6.25 -1.93 -1.80
CA GLU A 105 7.41 -2.43 -1.06
C GLU A 105 7.59 -1.72 0.29
N VAL A 106 7.30 -0.42 0.36
CA VAL A 106 7.40 0.37 1.61
C VAL A 106 6.14 0.36 2.47
N GLY A 107 5.13 -0.44 2.11
CA GLY A 107 4.00 -0.73 3.00
C GLY A 107 2.75 0.12 2.78
N VAL A 108 2.51 0.67 1.58
CA VAL A 108 1.22 1.34 1.26
C VAL A 108 0.05 0.34 1.39
N ASP A 109 -1.11 0.82 1.84
CA ASP A 109 -2.30 -0.02 2.05
C ASP A 109 -3.36 0.17 0.95
N ALA A 110 -3.34 1.31 0.25
CA ALA A 110 -4.19 1.56 -0.91
C ALA A 110 -3.54 2.55 -1.88
N VAL A 111 -3.93 2.48 -3.15
CA VAL A 111 -3.52 3.45 -4.17
C VAL A 111 -4.73 3.96 -4.94
N ILE A 112 -4.71 5.25 -5.28
CA ILE A 112 -5.76 5.94 -6.04
C ILE A 112 -5.14 6.52 -7.30
N PRO A 113 -5.52 6.09 -8.50
CA PRO A 113 -5.08 6.70 -9.75
C PRO A 113 -5.75 8.07 -9.91
N TRP A 114 -4.95 9.11 -10.12
CA TRP A 114 -5.45 10.46 -10.27
C TRP A 114 -5.18 11.00 -11.67
N GLN A 115 -6.24 11.43 -12.37
CA GLN A 115 -6.17 12.13 -13.63
C GLN A 115 -5.99 13.62 -13.38
N ALA A 116 -4.77 14.07 -13.16
CA ALA A 116 -4.43 15.47 -12.94
C ALA A 116 -4.58 16.31 -14.23
N ASN A 117 -4.79 17.61 -14.09
CA ASN A 117 -4.93 18.52 -15.23
C ASN A 117 -3.69 18.49 -16.14
N ARG A 118 -2.50 18.43 -15.54
CA ARG A 118 -1.22 18.39 -16.26
C ARG A 118 -0.68 17.00 -16.54
N SER A 119 -1.46 15.92 -16.26
CA SER A 119 -1.10 14.58 -16.72
C SER A 119 -1.18 14.52 -18.24
N GLU A 120 -0.11 14.11 -18.90
CA GLU A 120 -0.10 13.83 -20.35
C GLU A 120 -0.89 12.55 -20.67
N VAL A 121 -0.81 11.55 -19.79
CA VAL A 121 -1.57 10.31 -19.89
C VAL A 121 -3.03 10.56 -19.56
N ARG A 122 -3.93 10.04 -20.40
CA ARG A 122 -5.38 10.15 -20.21
C ARG A 122 -6.03 8.78 -20.26
N TRP A 123 -6.70 8.41 -19.18
CA TRP A 123 -7.45 7.18 -19.10
C TRP A 123 -8.92 7.42 -19.47
N LYS A 124 -9.33 6.95 -20.67
CA LYS A 124 -10.71 7.02 -21.15
C LYS A 124 -11.09 5.68 -21.80
N GLY A 125 -12.33 5.20 -21.54
CA GLY A 125 -12.87 3.98 -22.13
C GLY A 125 -11.94 2.75 -21.91
N GLU A 126 -11.61 2.03 -22.97
CA GLU A 126 -10.76 0.84 -22.88
C GLU A 126 -9.35 1.11 -22.32
N LYS A 127 -8.79 2.31 -22.51
CA LYS A 127 -7.48 2.66 -21.94
C LYS A 127 -7.54 2.71 -20.41
N ALA A 128 -8.65 3.17 -19.82
CA ALA A 128 -8.83 3.16 -18.40
C ALA A 128 -8.86 1.73 -17.85
N ALA A 129 -9.65 0.84 -18.45
CA ALA A 129 -9.71 -0.56 -18.05
C ALA A 129 -8.35 -1.27 -18.15
N LYS A 130 -7.60 -1.02 -19.24
CA LYS A 130 -6.23 -1.57 -19.41
C LYS A 130 -5.26 -0.99 -18.36
N GLY A 131 -5.34 0.31 -18.07
CA GLY A 131 -4.53 0.97 -17.04
C GLY A 131 -4.80 0.40 -15.65
N MET A 132 -6.07 0.29 -15.26
CA MET A 132 -6.49 -0.31 -13.99
C MET A 132 -5.96 -1.75 -13.84
N LYS A 133 -6.16 -2.58 -14.86
CA LYS A 133 -5.66 -3.96 -14.86
C LYS A 133 -4.13 -4.03 -14.74
N LYS A 134 -3.41 -3.11 -15.38
CA LYS A 134 -1.95 -3.03 -15.29
C LYS A 134 -1.51 -2.66 -13.87
N TRP A 135 -2.14 -1.66 -13.25
CA TRP A 135 -1.85 -1.27 -11.88
C TRP A 135 -2.17 -2.39 -10.89
N GLU A 136 -3.31 -3.06 -11.03
CA GLU A 136 -3.66 -4.23 -10.22
C GLU A 136 -2.60 -5.33 -10.30
N SER A 137 -2.15 -5.65 -11.51
CA SER A 137 -1.07 -6.63 -11.73
C SER A 137 0.25 -6.20 -11.09
N THR A 138 0.60 -4.90 -11.17
CA THR A 138 1.80 -4.33 -10.55
C THR A 138 1.74 -4.44 -9.03
N LEU A 139 0.62 -4.07 -8.41
CA LEU A 139 0.43 -4.16 -6.95
C LEU A 139 0.54 -5.62 -6.47
N ARG A 140 -0.08 -6.54 -7.18
CA ARG A 140 -0.02 -7.99 -6.87
C ARG A 140 1.41 -8.52 -6.97
N ALA A 141 2.14 -8.17 -8.04
CA ALA A 141 3.52 -8.57 -8.23
C ALA A 141 4.46 -7.99 -7.16
N ALA A 142 4.31 -6.70 -6.83
CA ALA A 142 5.09 -6.02 -5.82
C ALA A 142 4.81 -6.56 -4.40
N ALA A 143 3.55 -6.84 -4.05
CA ALA A 143 3.19 -7.46 -2.77
C ALA A 143 3.83 -8.86 -2.63
N LYS A 144 3.80 -9.67 -3.68
CA LYS A 144 4.45 -10.98 -3.70
C LYS A 144 5.97 -10.86 -3.54
N GLN A 145 6.60 -9.95 -4.30
CA GLN A 145 8.05 -9.72 -4.25
C GLN A 145 8.49 -9.24 -2.86
N SER A 146 7.75 -8.31 -2.25
CA SER A 146 8.00 -7.80 -0.90
C SER A 146 7.47 -8.70 0.22
N ARG A 147 6.89 -9.87 -0.12
CA ARG A 147 6.42 -10.91 0.81
C ARG A 147 5.31 -10.47 1.76
N ARG A 148 4.48 -9.54 1.31
CA ARG A 148 3.35 -9.04 2.07
C ARG A 148 2.20 -10.05 2.05
N ALA A 149 1.49 -10.19 3.18
CA ALA A 149 0.22 -10.90 3.23
C ALA A 149 -0.96 -10.03 2.75
N PHE A 150 -0.78 -8.70 2.77
CA PHE A 150 -1.76 -7.75 2.24
C PHE A 150 -1.35 -7.25 0.85
N ILE A 151 -2.24 -7.36 -0.13
CA ILE A 151 -2.12 -6.67 -1.41
C ILE A 151 -2.76 -5.29 -1.25
N PRO A 152 -2.07 -4.18 -1.60
CA PRO A 152 -2.68 -2.86 -1.53
C PRO A 152 -3.95 -2.78 -2.38
N ARG A 153 -4.99 -2.12 -1.85
CA ARG A 153 -6.23 -1.90 -2.60
C ARG A 153 -5.99 -0.92 -3.73
N LEU A 154 -6.49 -1.25 -4.91
CA LEU A 154 -6.57 -0.31 -6.03
C LEU A 154 -7.98 0.31 -6.01
N GLU A 155 -8.04 1.59 -5.72
CA GLU A 155 -9.28 2.36 -5.75
C GLU A 155 -9.59 2.85 -7.17
N ASP A 156 -10.82 3.32 -7.39
CA ASP A 156 -11.22 3.85 -8.69
C ASP A 156 -10.41 5.09 -9.10
N ALA A 157 -10.12 5.20 -10.38
CA ALA A 157 -9.46 6.40 -10.92
C ALA A 157 -10.36 7.63 -10.78
N CYS A 158 -9.80 8.75 -10.35
CA CYS A 158 -10.54 9.96 -10.08
C CYS A 158 -10.03 11.19 -10.85
N THR A 159 -10.91 12.17 -11.04
CA THR A 159 -10.59 13.54 -11.48
C THR A 159 -10.23 14.41 -10.29
N SER A 160 -9.68 15.59 -10.53
CA SER A 160 -9.33 16.55 -9.47
C SER A 160 -10.54 17.02 -8.65
N GLN A 161 -11.72 17.19 -9.27
CA GLN A 161 -12.95 17.53 -8.56
C GLN A 161 -13.39 16.39 -7.64
N ARG A 162 -13.36 15.14 -8.11
CA ARG A 162 -13.70 13.98 -7.28
C ARG A 162 -12.69 13.78 -6.16
N LEU A 163 -11.40 14.01 -6.46
CA LEU A 163 -10.34 13.94 -5.45
C LEU A 163 -10.53 15.00 -4.36
N ALA A 164 -10.90 16.23 -4.71
CA ALA A 164 -11.17 17.27 -3.72
C ALA A 164 -12.36 16.92 -2.81
N GLN A 165 -13.43 16.35 -3.35
CA GLN A 165 -14.55 15.86 -2.54
C GLN A 165 -14.09 14.77 -1.58
N TRP A 166 -13.34 13.79 -2.07
CA TRP A 166 -12.75 12.71 -1.26
C TRP A 166 -11.82 13.27 -0.17
N ILE A 167 -10.98 14.28 -0.46
CA ILE A 167 -10.16 14.97 0.52
C ILE A 167 -11.01 15.55 1.66
N GLY A 168 -12.11 16.22 1.31
CA GLY A 168 -13.03 16.77 2.29
C GLY A 168 -13.67 15.70 3.18
N GLU A 169 -14.10 14.59 2.61
CA GLU A 169 -14.63 13.42 3.33
C GLU A 169 -13.58 12.82 4.30
N GLU A 170 -12.34 12.62 3.81
CA GLU A 170 -11.25 12.07 4.61
C GLU A 170 -10.83 12.99 5.76
N THR A 171 -10.66 14.29 5.48
CA THR A 171 -10.27 15.26 6.51
C THR A 171 -11.34 15.46 7.56
N ALA A 172 -12.62 15.44 7.18
CA ALA A 172 -13.74 15.44 8.11
C ALA A 172 -13.78 14.19 9.00
N ALA A 173 -13.30 13.05 8.49
CA ALA A 173 -13.14 11.80 9.25
C ALA A 173 -11.84 11.75 10.09
N GLY A 174 -11.07 12.85 10.16
CA GLY A 174 -9.84 12.95 10.94
C GLY A 174 -8.59 12.41 10.26
N ALA A 175 -8.67 12.03 8.98
CA ALA A 175 -7.50 11.60 8.21
C ALA A 175 -6.58 12.78 7.88
N TRP A 176 -5.30 12.50 7.68
CA TRP A 176 -4.34 13.47 7.19
C TRP A 176 -4.13 13.29 5.69
N VAL A 177 -4.38 14.34 4.92
CA VAL A 177 -4.14 14.36 3.48
C VAL A 177 -3.00 15.35 3.19
N ILE A 178 -1.92 14.85 2.58
CA ILE A 178 -0.67 15.58 2.35
C ILE A 178 -0.44 15.68 0.85
N VAL A 179 -0.31 16.89 0.34
CA VAL A 179 0.13 17.14 -1.05
C VAL A 179 1.62 17.46 -1.03
N CYS A 180 2.43 16.64 -1.69
CA CYS A 180 3.86 16.91 -1.87
C CYS A 180 4.04 17.92 -3.00
N HIS A 181 4.50 19.15 -2.67
CA HIS A 181 4.67 20.20 -3.67
C HIS A 181 5.79 21.16 -3.30
N GLU A 182 6.52 21.67 -4.31
CA GLU A 182 7.66 22.55 -4.13
C GLU A 182 7.31 24.03 -3.89
N SER A 183 6.06 24.44 -4.12
CA SER A 183 5.64 25.84 -3.93
C SER A 183 5.59 26.29 -2.48
N THR A 184 5.50 25.34 -1.54
CA THR A 184 5.45 25.64 -0.10
C THR A 184 6.84 25.62 0.54
N ARG A 185 6.98 26.40 1.64
CA ARG A 185 8.15 26.32 2.52
C ARG A 185 7.89 25.49 3.78
N ALA A 186 6.67 24.97 3.95
CA ALA A 186 6.31 24.16 5.11
C ALA A 186 6.84 22.72 4.94
N PRO A 187 7.88 22.28 5.66
CA PRO A 187 8.49 20.98 5.43
C PRO A 187 7.62 19.86 6.00
N LEU A 188 7.68 18.69 5.35
CA LEU A 188 7.01 17.46 5.82
C LEU A 188 7.46 17.09 7.25
N SER A 189 8.71 17.37 7.62
CA SER A 189 9.28 17.06 8.94
C SER A 189 8.50 17.65 10.12
N ILE A 190 7.72 18.72 9.91
CA ILE A 190 6.82 19.24 10.96
C ILE A 190 5.72 18.22 11.26
N LEU A 191 5.03 17.73 10.22
CA LEU A 191 4.00 16.69 10.39
C LEU A 191 4.56 15.40 10.96
N LEU A 192 5.77 15.00 10.56
CA LEU A 192 6.42 13.80 11.09
C LEU A 192 6.69 13.92 12.59
N ARG A 193 7.05 15.11 13.10
CA ARG A 193 7.21 15.35 14.55
C ARG A 193 5.87 15.26 15.29
N GLU A 194 4.82 15.88 14.74
CA GLU A 194 3.46 15.76 15.29
C GLU A 194 3.02 14.29 15.37
N LEU A 195 3.29 13.51 14.31
CA LEU A 195 2.95 12.09 14.23
C LEU A 195 3.70 11.27 15.28
N ARG A 196 5.02 11.45 15.40
CA ARG A 196 5.82 10.76 16.43
C ARG A 196 5.32 11.07 17.85
N ALA A 197 5.03 12.34 18.14
CA ALA A 197 4.48 12.73 19.43
C ALA A 197 3.09 12.10 19.70
N ALA A 198 2.27 11.90 18.67
CA ALA A 198 0.99 11.22 18.80
C ALA A 198 1.17 9.71 19.03
N VAL A 199 2.14 9.07 18.36
CA VAL A 199 2.50 7.66 18.57
C VAL A 199 2.99 7.44 20.00
N GLU A 200 3.93 8.27 20.49
CA GLU A 200 4.46 8.17 21.85
C GLU A 200 3.36 8.26 22.92
N LYS A 201 2.38 9.14 22.71
CA LYS A 201 1.23 9.30 23.64
C LYS A 201 0.23 8.13 23.55
N SER A 202 0.18 7.41 22.46
CA SER A 202 -0.71 6.25 22.26
C SER A 202 -0.13 4.95 22.81
N LEU A 203 1.17 4.92 23.11
CA LEU A 203 1.81 3.77 23.75
C LEU A 203 1.37 3.73 25.23
N PRO A 204 0.90 2.55 25.76
CA PRO A 204 0.55 2.43 27.14
C PRO A 204 1.77 2.69 28.03
N ALA A 205 1.68 3.72 28.89
CA ALA A 205 2.64 3.91 29.94
C ALA A 205 2.52 2.73 30.92
N THR A 206 3.49 1.81 30.91
CA THR A 206 3.63 0.66 31.83
C THR A 206 2.34 -0.01 32.31
N VAL A 207 2.39 -1.32 32.48
CA VAL A 207 1.33 -2.34 32.73
C VAL A 207 0.27 -2.02 33.84
N GLU A 208 0.20 -0.83 34.38
CA GLU A 208 -0.70 -0.51 35.53
C GLU A 208 -1.69 0.65 35.34
N ALA A 209 -1.81 1.25 34.15
CA ALA A 209 -2.78 2.33 33.94
C ALA A 209 -4.00 1.87 33.16
N THR A 210 -4.98 1.36 33.86
CA THR A 210 -6.36 1.20 33.39
C THR A 210 -6.96 2.57 33.08
N VAL A 211 -7.41 2.73 31.81
CA VAL A 211 -8.47 3.66 31.37
C VAL A 211 -8.42 5.10 31.84
N GLN A 212 -7.90 5.96 31.01
CA GLN A 212 -8.54 7.23 30.61
C GLN A 212 -7.70 7.87 29.50
N SER A 213 -8.11 7.69 28.25
CA SER A 213 -7.56 8.42 27.10
C SER A 213 -7.85 9.91 27.30
N ALA A 214 -6.81 10.71 27.45
CA ALA A 214 -6.97 12.16 27.44
C ALA A 214 -7.55 12.60 26.08
N PRO A 215 -8.56 13.46 26.04
CA PRO A 215 -9.10 13.98 24.79
C PRO A 215 -8.04 14.87 24.13
N GLY A 216 -7.58 14.50 22.93
CA GLY A 216 -6.81 15.42 22.09
C GLY A 216 -5.65 14.88 21.26
N THR A 217 -5.28 13.60 21.33
CA THR A 217 -4.17 13.07 20.52
C THR A 217 -4.44 11.64 20.06
N CYS A 218 -5.49 11.48 19.24
CA CYS A 218 -5.72 10.22 18.54
C CYS A 218 -4.87 10.22 17.27
N LEU A 219 -4.22 9.09 16.95
CA LEU A 219 -3.58 8.89 15.66
C LEU A 219 -4.63 9.05 14.56
N PRO A 220 -4.28 9.68 13.41
CA PRO A 220 -5.21 9.75 12.30
C PRO A 220 -5.51 8.33 11.81
N PRO A 221 -6.76 8.00 11.46
CA PRO A 221 -7.11 6.66 10.98
C PRO A 221 -6.45 6.33 9.64
N ARG A 222 -6.16 7.37 8.86
CA ARG A 222 -5.50 7.28 7.55
C ARG A 222 -4.56 8.46 7.32
N ILE A 223 -3.46 8.20 6.60
CA ILE A 223 -2.57 9.23 6.10
C ILE A 223 -2.43 9.02 4.60
N SER A 224 -2.78 10.04 3.83
CA SER A 224 -2.74 10.00 2.38
C SER A 224 -1.69 10.95 1.83
N VAL A 225 -0.92 10.48 0.87
CA VAL A 225 0.11 11.25 0.15
C VAL A 225 -0.35 11.44 -1.29
N ILE A 226 -0.43 12.69 -1.75
CA ILE A 226 -0.79 13.04 -3.13
C ILE A 226 0.47 13.49 -3.86
N VAL A 227 0.73 12.84 -4.99
CA VAL A 227 1.89 13.12 -5.85
C VAL A 227 1.40 13.50 -7.25
N GLY A 228 1.83 14.67 -7.73
CA GLY A 228 1.52 15.19 -9.05
C GLY A 228 2.23 14.48 -10.20
N PRO A 229 1.83 14.76 -11.44
CA PRO A 229 2.51 14.31 -12.65
C PRO A 229 3.81 15.07 -12.88
N GLU A 230 4.54 14.75 -13.95
CA GLU A 230 5.79 15.40 -14.33
C GLU A 230 5.65 16.93 -14.56
N GLY A 231 4.48 17.38 -15.02
CA GLY A 231 4.13 18.77 -15.20
C GLY A 231 3.79 19.52 -13.89
N GLY A 232 3.90 18.84 -12.74
CA GLY A 232 3.50 19.34 -11.42
C GLY A 232 1.98 19.39 -11.22
N VAL A 233 1.56 19.74 -10.01
CA VAL A 233 0.14 19.98 -9.71
C VAL A 233 -0.24 21.37 -10.22
N ASP A 234 -1.39 21.47 -10.87
CA ASP A 234 -1.90 22.76 -11.35
C ASP A 234 -2.26 23.67 -10.16
N PRO A 235 -1.98 24.99 -10.20
CA PRO A 235 -2.29 25.90 -9.10
C PRO A 235 -3.76 25.90 -8.68
N ASP A 236 -4.68 25.74 -9.63
CA ASP A 236 -6.11 25.66 -9.32
C ASP A 236 -6.47 24.34 -8.60
N GLU A 237 -5.83 23.23 -9.00
CA GLU A 237 -5.94 21.95 -8.29
C GLU A 237 -5.39 22.05 -6.87
N LEU A 238 -4.23 22.69 -6.71
CA LEU A 238 -3.61 22.85 -5.40
C LEU A 238 -4.50 23.66 -4.47
N SER A 239 -5.03 24.80 -4.95
CA SER A 239 -5.96 25.64 -4.19
C SER A 239 -7.25 24.88 -3.83
N LEU A 240 -7.77 24.07 -4.75
CA LEU A 240 -8.94 23.24 -4.54
C LEU A 240 -8.70 22.19 -3.44
N PHE A 241 -7.53 21.56 -3.42
CA PHE A 241 -7.17 20.56 -2.42
C PHE A 241 -6.91 21.18 -1.03
N GLU A 242 -6.27 22.35 -0.98
CA GLU A 242 -6.11 23.09 0.28
C GLU A 242 -7.44 23.53 0.86
N ALA A 243 -8.36 24.04 0.04
CA ALA A 243 -9.71 24.38 0.46
C ALA A 243 -10.51 23.18 0.98
N ALA A 244 -10.22 21.98 0.47
CA ALA A 244 -10.79 20.72 0.97
C ALA A 244 -10.11 20.17 2.24
N GLY A 245 -9.06 20.83 2.75
CA GLY A 245 -8.37 20.47 3.98
C GLY A 245 -7.05 19.72 3.81
N ALA A 246 -6.54 19.57 2.58
CA ALA A 246 -5.23 18.98 2.36
C ALA A 246 -4.12 19.90 2.87
N ARG A 247 -3.03 19.29 3.34
CA ARG A 247 -1.84 19.98 3.85
C ARG A 247 -0.72 19.93 2.81
N VAL A 248 -0.41 21.06 2.18
CA VAL A 248 0.72 21.13 1.22
C VAL A 248 2.03 21.13 1.98
N ARG A 249 2.94 20.22 1.63
CA ARG A 249 4.23 20.06 2.31
C ARG A 249 5.38 19.89 1.32
N LEU A 250 6.51 20.52 1.69
CA LEU A 250 7.78 20.34 0.99
C LEU A 250 8.45 19.06 1.50
N LEU A 251 8.75 18.15 0.59
CA LEU A 251 9.35 16.86 0.95
C LEU A 251 10.85 16.99 1.27
N GLY A 252 11.55 17.87 0.53
CA GLY A 252 12.98 18.12 0.73
C GLY A 252 13.46 19.31 -0.12
N THR A 253 14.76 19.55 -0.12
CA THR A 253 15.40 20.67 -0.86
C THR A 253 15.59 20.38 -2.35
N THR A 254 15.46 19.13 -2.76
CA THR A 254 15.60 18.68 -4.15
C THR A 254 14.24 18.27 -4.70
N VAL A 255 14.04 18.52 -6.01
CA VAL A 255 12.84 18.03 -6.71
C VAL A 255 12.97 16.52 -6.95
N LEU A 256 11.99 15.77 -6.47
CA LEU A 256 11.91 14.34 -6.71
C LEU A 256 11.03 14.05 -7.93
N ARG A 257 11.32 12.97 -8.63
CA ARG A 257 10.46 12.49 -9.72
C ARG A 257 9.11 12.00 -9.15
N ALA A 258 8.07 12.04 -9.99
CA ALA A 258 6.75 11.51 -9.63
C ALA A 258 6.80 10.05 -9.14
N SER A 259 7.71 9.23 -9.67
CA SER A 259 7.92 7.86 -9.20
C SER A 259 8.56 7.76 -7.81
N THR A 260 9.31 8.76 -7.37
CA THR A 260 10.11 8.69 -6.14
C THR A 260 9.46 9.41 -4.96
N ALA A 261 8.71 10.48 -5.22
CA ALA A 261 8.16 11.35 -4.17
C ALA A 261 7.20 10.59 -3.23
N GLY A 262 6.30 9.77 -3.77
CA GLY A 262 5.35 8.97 -3.00
C GLY A 262 6.05 7.97 -2.08
N PRO A 263 6.88 7.06 -2.60
CA PRO A 263 7.62 6.10 -1.79
C PRO A 263 8.47 6.75 -0.68
N VAL A 264 9.18 7.84 -0.98
CA VAL A 264 9.97 8.56 0.03
C VAL A 264 9.08 9.15 1.13
N ALA A 265 7.98 9.80 0.78
CA ALA A 265 7.05 10.34 1.78
C ALA A 265 6.44 9.23 2.66
N LEU A 266 6.02 8.12 2.04
CA LEU A 266 5.47 6.97 2.74
C LEU A 266 6.50 6.31 3.68
N SER A 267 7.77 6.20 3.26
CA SER A 267 8.85 5.68 4.10
C SER A 267 9.07 6.53 5.35
N LEU A 268 9.14 7.86 5.17
CA LEU A 268 9.28 8.79 6.30
C LEU A 268 8.08 8.75 7.26
N ILE A 269 6.88 8.59 6.72
CA ILE A 269 5.66 8.45 7.53
C ILE A 269 5.65 7.11 8.26
N SER A 270 6.06 6.02 7.61
CA SER A 270 6.17 4.69 8.20
C SER A 270 7.16 4.67 9.36
N ASP A 271 8.33 5.30 9.21
CA ASP A 271 9.31 5.49 10.29
C ASP A 271 8.70 6.29 11.46
N ALA A 272 8.01 7.39 11.17
CA ALA A 272 7.36 8.20 12.20
C ALA A 272 6.22 7.45 12.94
N LEU A 273 5.59 6.46 12.31
CA LEU A 273 4.59 5.58 12.90
C LEU A 273 5.19 4.38 13.67
N GLY A 274 6.51 4.21 13.65
CA GLY A 274 7.18 3.06 14.24
C GLY A 274 6.92 1.74 13.51
N ARG A 275 6.64 1.79 12.21
CA ARG A 275 6.43 0.60 11.37
C ARG A 275 7.75 -0.02 10.89
N TRP A 276 8.84 0.71 11.01
CA TRP A 276 10.19 0.33 10.56
C TRP A 276 11.19 0.48 11.71
#